data_38cef7dc61d0bd6270c3e53d855b1d99
#
_entry.id   38cef7dc61d0bd6270c3e53d855b1d99
#
_cell.length_a   1.000
_cell.length_b   1.000
_cell.length_c   1.000
_cell.angle_alpha   90.00
_cell.angle_beta   90.00
_cell.angle_gamma   90.00
#
_symmetry.space_group_name_H-M   'P 1'
#
loop_
_entity.id
_entity.type
_entity.pdbx_description
1 polymer ?
#
loop_
_entity_poly.entity_id
_entity_poly.type
_entity_poly.pdbx_seq_one_letter_code
_entity_poly.pdbx_strand_id
1 'polypeptide(L)'
;MSHAISWQPQEGPQTAFVICPALECMYGGAVGGGKTDGLLGDYIRGMEYGPAWRGVYFRRYFPDMDDVIHRSMEIFGPVYGDKCYSKSKYTWNFPNGAVLQFRACEKDMDIYKFQGQQYTWIGFDELTQWATPFPYTYMFTRLRSAKGAPVRMRCATNPGGPGHSWVKARFIDPMPPGQGLHVETESGNRFWRVFIPSKLEDNKILMEKDPNYSDRIYEVGDPMLAKALREGDWNIVAGAAIPEWDPNVHVIDPAPIPHDRPIWRSMDWGFDTPYACGWLFPDNEGNIILGHELYGWSGQPNVGTRELPSQVRRKIETFESTSEIYVPVGLLDPQCWEQGGLPSQIAKELGGRALGWKPWPKGKDSRIQQKQMLHEFLAVVNGKSRLRIMRHCRHTIRTLPILPRDKNNIEDVDTNAEDHAYDMLRGGLTKKMPTRDQLRKRAMRRRLMNTGYVTADELRGGGF
;
A
#
# COMPACT_ATOMS: atom_id res chain seq x y z
N MET A 1 -40.61 4.06 32.84
CA MET A 1 -40.50 3.52 31.47
C MET A 1 -39.04 3.11 31.26
N SER A 2 -38.75 1.83 31.10
CA SER A 2 -37.41 1.36 30.77
C SER A 2 -37.10 1.88 29.38
N HIS A 3 -36.17 2.81 29.25
CA HIS A 3 -35.68 3.23 27.94
C HIS A 3 -34.97 2.01 27.28
N ALA A 4 -35.57 1.49 26.22
CA ALA A 4 -34.93 0.41 25.45
C ALA A 4 -33.63 0.97 24.87
N ILE A 5 -32.55 0.32 25.16
CA ILE A 5 -31.24 0.65 24.55
C ILE A 5 -31.31 0.25 23.08
N SER A 6 -31.23 1.21 22.17
CA SER A 6 -31.27 0.94 20.74
C SER A 6 -29.93 0.45 20.19
N TRP A 7 -28.83 0.86 20.81
CA TRP A 7 -27.48 0.45 20.45
C TRP A 7 -26.51 0.68 21.62
N GLN A 8 -25.54 -0.22 21.75
CA GLN A 8 -24.40 -0.05 22.64
C GLN A 8 -23.17 -0.73 22.01
N PRO A 9 -21.96 -0.19 22.24
CA PRO A 9 -20.75 -0.83 21.73
C PRO A 9 -20.55 -2.20 22.41
N GLN A 10 -20.08 -3.17 21.65
CA GLN A 10 -19.65 -4.45 22.20
C GLN A 10 -18.39 -4.26 23.03
N GLU A 11 -18.24 -5.04 24.09
CA GLU A 11 -17.04 -5.04 24.91
C GLU A 11 -15.79 -5.36 24.11
N GLY A 12 -14.68 -4.72 24.47
CA GLY A 12 -13.39 -4.90 23.82
C GLY A 12 -13.10 -3.80 22.78
N PRO A 13 -12.62 -4.17 21.58
CA PRO A 13 -12.13 -3.18 20.60
C PRO A 13 -13.15 -2.15 20.16
N GLN A 14 -14.44 -2.52 19.99
CA GLN A 14 -15.47 -1.58 19.59
C GLN A 14 -15.72 -0.53 20.69
N THR A 15 -15.79 -0.94 21.95
CA THR A 15 -15.88 0.00 23.08
C THR A 15 -14.63 0.89 23.14
N ALA A 16 -13.42 0.30 23.02
CA ALA A 16 -12.19 1.06 23.03
C ALA A 16 -12.15 2.13 21.94
N PHE A 17 -12.65 1.82 20.74
CA PHE A 17 -12.74 2.78 19.64
C PHE A 17 -13.73 3.92 19.96
N VAL A 18 -14.92 3.58 20.41
CA VAL A 18 -15.97 4.57 20.72
C VAL A 18 -15.54 5.50 21.85
N ILE A 19 -14.86 5.01 22.89
CA ILE A 19 -14.39 5.84 24.00
C ILE A 19 -13.03 6.52 23.75
N CYS A 20 -12.34 6.25 22.65
CA CYS A 20 -11.03 6.79 22.36
C CYS A 20 -11.00 8.32 22.32
N PRO A 21 -10.20 8.99 23.16
CA PRO A 21 -10.13 10.45 23.21
C PRO A 21 -9.23 11.06 22.13
N ALA A 22 -8.45 10.24 21.40
CA ALA A 22 -7.50 10.72 20.41
C ALA A 22 -8.18 11.53 19.32
N LEU A 23 -7.48 12.54 18.78
CA LEU A 23 -7.95 13.31 17.64
C LEU A 23 -8.17 12.40 16.43
N GLU A 24 -7.25 11.51 16.15
CA GLU A 24 -7.26 10.59 15.02
C GLU A 24 -7.29 9.14 15.53
N CYS A 25 -8.32 8.39 15.15
CA CYS A 25 -8.44 6.99 15.55
C CYS A 25 -8.94 6.12 14.39
N MET A 26 -8.24 5.01 14.14
CA MET A 26 -8.62 4.00 13.19
C MET A 26 -9.11 2.74 13.92
N TYR A 27 -10.27 2.23 13.51
CA TYR A 27 -10.81 0.94 13.89
C TYR A 27 -10.70 -0.01 12.72
N GLY A 28 -9.81 -0.98 12.77
CA GLY A 28 -9.48 -1.76 11.59
C GLY A 28 -9.07 -3.19 11.90
N GLY A 29 -9.13 -4.03 10.87
CA GLY A 29 -8.75 -5.44 10.96
C GLY A 29 -9.73 -6.35 10.25
N ALA A 30 -10.23 -7.38 10.95
CA ALA A 30 -11.03 -8.44 10.37
C ALA A 30 -12.34 -7.98 9.71
N VAL A 31 -12.80 -8.76 8.73
CA VAL A 31 -14.16 -8.65 8.20
C VAL A 31 -15.16 -9.02 9.30
N GLY A 32 -16.32 -8.35 9.32
CA GLY A 32 -17.35 -8.63 10.33
C GLY A 32 -17.05 -8.09 11.74
N GLY A 33 -15.97 -7.32 11.95
CA GLY A 33 -15.58 -6.79 13.26
C GLY A 33 -16.45 -5.63 13.80
N GLY A 34 -17.63 -5.34 13.22
CA GLY A 34 -18.55 -4.30 13.71
C GLY A 34 -18.07 -2.87 13.49
N LYS A 35 -17.24 -2.62 12.45
CA LYS A 35 -16.58 -1.34 12.21
C LYS A 35 -17.55 -0.20 11.87
N THR A 36 -18.50 -0.43 10.98
CA THR A 36 -19.52 0.54 10.59
C THR A 36 -20.37 0.97 11.79
N ASP A 37 -20.78 0.02 12.62
CA ASP A 37 -21.47 0.28 13.89
C ASP A 37 -20.62 1.10 14.85
N GLY A 38 -19.32 0.81 14.92
CA GLY A 38 -18.36 1.57 15.72
C GLY A 38 -18.27 3.04 15.30
N LEU A 39 -18.23 3.31 13.99
CA LEU A 39 -18.22 4.69 13.47
C LEU A 39 -19.52 5.45 13.78
N LEU A 40 -20.67 4.82 13.56
CA LEU A 40 -21.97 5.41 13.91
C LEU A 40 -22.09 5.66 15.42
N GLY A 41 -21.61 4.73 16.24
CA GLY A 41 -21.60 4.83 17.68
C GLY A 41 -20.65 5.91 18.23
N ASP A 42 -19.45 6.06 17.64
CA ASP A 42 -18.55 7.16 18.04
C ASP A 42 -19.17 8.53 17.74
N TYR A 43 -19.94 8.65 16.65
CA TYR A 43 -20.65 9.89 16.37
C TYR A 43 -21.68 10.22 17.48
N ILE A 44 -22.39 9.24 18.02
CA ILE A 44 -23.41 9.45 19.07
C ILE A 44 -22.82 10.16 20.30
N ARG A 45 -21.56 9.87 20.66
CA ARG A 45 -20.91 10.43 21.85
C ARG A 45 -20.80 11.94 21.87
N GLY A 46 -20.86 12.59 20.72
CA GLY A 46 -20.82 14.05 20.66
C GLY A 46 -22.20 14.72 20.59
N MET A 47 -23.27 13.95 20.70
CA MET A 47 -24.62 14.48 20.59
C MET A 47 -24.94 15.55 21.67
N GLU A 48 -24.30 15.50 22.84
CA GLU A 48 -24.42 16.49 23.91
C GLU A 48 -24.04 17.91 23.47
N TYR A 49 -23.19 18.05 22.44
CA TYR A 49 -22.77 19.36 21.91
C TYR A 49 -23.81 20.02 21.00
N GLY A 50 -24.94 19.35 20.72
CA GLY A 50 -26.08 19.91 19.98
C GLY A 50 -25.67 20.52 18.63
N PRO A 51 -26.03 21.79 18.33
CA PRO A 51 -25.73 22.40 17.03
C PRO A 51 -24.23 22.58 16.72
N ALA A 52 -23.37 22.42 17.70
CA ALA A 52 -21.91 22.42 17.50
C ALA A 52 -21.40 21.10 16.96
N TRP A 53 -22.18 20.01 17.08
CA TRP A 53 -21.79 18.68 16.62
C TRP A 53 -22.24 18.45 15.18
N ARG A 54 -21.29 18.62 14.26
CA ARG A 54 -21.51 18.50 12.82
C ARG A 54 -20.59 17.41 12.26
N GLY A 55 -21.21 16.32 11.81
CA GLY A 55 -20.48 15.16 11.27
C GLY A 55 -20.65 15.02 9.76
N VAL A 56 -19.62 14.45 9.14
CA VAL A 56 -19.68 13.89 7.79
C VAL A 56 -19.09 12.48 7.78
N TYR A 57 -19.83 11.56 7.17
CA TYR A 57 -19.46 10.16 6.99
C TYR A 57 -19.16 9.90 5.53
N PHE A 58 -17.99 9.38 5.22
CA PHE A 58 -17.53 9.12 3.86
C PHE A 58 -17.47 7.63 3.55
N ARG A 59 -17.97 7.26 2.38
CA ARG A 59 -17.59 6.08 1.61
C ARG A 59 -17.07 6.48 0.24
N ARG A 60 -16.29 5.65 -0.41
CA ARG A 60 -15.74 5.99 -1.72
C ARG A 60 -16.84 6.08 -2.78
N TYR A 61 -17.73 5.08 -2.81
CA TYR A 61 -18.82 5.02 -3.78
C TYR A 61 -20.18 5.21 -3.10
N PHE A 62 -21.07 5.90 -3.81
CA PHE A 62 -22.40 6.19 -3.24
C PHE A 62 -23.27 4.93 -3.08
N PRO A 63 -23.29 3.95 -4.03
CA PRO A 63 -24.04 2.70 -3.84
C PRO A 63 -23.67 1.96 -2.54
N ASP A 64 -22.40 2.00 -2.14
CA ASP A 64 -21.93 1.34 -0.90
C ASP A 64 -22.47 2.03 0.37
N MET A 65 -23.04 3.23 0.24
CA MET A 65 -23.59 4.01 1.36
C MET A 65 -24.97 3.50 1.82
N ASP A 66 -25.69 2.79 0.98
CA ASP A 66 -27.07 2.37 1.28
C ASP A 66 -27.15 1.51 2.54
N ASP A 67 -26.23 0.56 2.70
CA ASP A 67 -26.17 -0.28 3.90
C ASP A 67 -25.88 0.54 5.17
N VAL A 68 -25.00 1.54 5.07
CA VAL A 68 -24.67 2.43 6.20
C VAL A 68 -25.88 3.29 6.58
N ILE A 69 -26.57 3.82 5.58
CA ILE A 69 -27.78 4.62 5.79
C ILE A 69 -28.86 3.75 6.45
N HIS A 70 -29.08 2.52 5.93
CA HIS A 70 -30.03 1.59 6.51
C HIS A 70 -29.68 1.28 7.97
N ARG A 71 -28.40 0.98 8.23
CA ARG A 71 -27.93 0.72 9.59
C ARG A 71 -28.10 1.93 10.52
N SER A 72 -27.88 3.14 9.99
CA SER A 72 -28.12 4.38 10.76
C SER A 72 -29.59 4.57 11.12
N MET A 73 -30.52 4.14 10.25
CA MET A 73 -31.97 4.14 10.55
C MET A 73 -32.31 3.19 11.70
N GLU A 74 -31.71 1.99 11.71
CA GLU A 74 -31.92 1.04 12.80
C GLU A 74 -31.40 1.55 14.15
N ILE A 75 -30.29 2.29 14.14
CA ILE A 75 -29.66 2.82 15.37
C ILE A 75 -30.33 4.11 15.84
N PHE A 76 -30.56 5.09 14.95
CA PHE A 76 -31.01 6.42 15.32
C PHE A 76 -32.54 6.56 15.26
N GLY A 77 -33.22 5.84 14.35
CA GLY A 77 -34.68 5.92 14.15
C GLY A 77 -35.49 5.67 15.40
N PRO A 78 -35.22 4.59 16.17
CA PRO A 78 -35.94 4.31 17.40
C PRO A 78 -35.82 5.40 18.49
N VAL A 79 -34.72 6.16 18.49
CA VAL A 79 -34.44 7.18 19.51
C VAL A 79 -34.93 8.56 19.08
N TYR A 80 -34.70 8.94 17.82
CA TYR A 80 -34.91 10.31 17.35
C TYR A 80 -36.05 10.44 16.35
N GLY A 81 -36.56 9.33 15.81
CA GLY A 81 -37.59 9.26 14.79
C GLY A 81 -37.03 9.41 13.37
N ASP A 82 -37.60 8.63 12.44
CA ASP A 82 -37.17 8.61 11.03
C ASP A 82 -37.36 9.95 10.30
N LYS A 83 -38.25 10.80 10.79
CA LYS A 83 -38.46 12.15 10.25
C LYS A 83 -37.24 13.05 10.37
N CYS A 84 -36.32 12.73 11.24
CA CYS A 84 -35.02 13.43 11.38
C CYS A 84 -34.06 13.17 10.22
N TYR A 85 -34.32 12.16 9.41
CA TYR A 85 -33.51 11.84 8.24
C TYR A 85 -34.06 12.42 6.95
N SER A 86 -33.29 13.23 6.27
CA SER A 86 -33.59 13.75 4.94
C SER A 86 -33.05 12.86 3.84
N LYS A 87 -33.94 12.10 3.18
CA LYS A 87 -33.55 11.21 2.07
C LYS A 87 -32.94 11.98 0.89
N SER A 88 -33.47 13.17 0.56
CA SER A 88 -32.94 13.95 -0.57
C SER A 88 -31.57 14.59 -0.31
N LYS A 89 -31.20 14.78 0.96
CA LYS A 89 -29.93 15.38 1.37
C LYS A 89 -28.96 14.36 1.97
N TYR A 90 -29.40 13.12 2.17
CA TYR A 90 -28.65 12.08 2.86
C TYR A 90 -28.07 12.57 4.19
N THR A 91 -28.96 13.11 5.06
CA THR A 91 -28.55 13.87 6.24
C THR A 91 -29.51 13.61 7.39
N TRP A 92 -28.97 13.24 8.54
CA TRP A 92 -29.65 13.30 9.81
C TRP A 92 -29.61 14.71 10.38
N ASN A 93 -30.78 15.27 10.71
CA ASN A 93 -30.94 16.53 11.43
C ASN A 93 -31.58 16.21 12.78
N PHE A 94 -30.76 16.09 13.80
CA PHE A 94 -31.22 15.65 15.11
C PHE A 94 -31.98 16.78 15.86
N PRO A 95 -32.93 16.43 16.77
CA PRO A 95 -33.75 17.41 17.48
C PRO A 95 -32.96 18.44 18.31
N ASN A 96 -31.78 18.04 18.80
CA ASN A 96 -30.87 18.93 19.53
C ASN A 96 -30.00 19.83 18.62
N GLY A 97 -30.20 19.77 17.30
CA GLY A 97 -29.48 20.57 16.31
C GLY A 97 -28.16 19.95 15.81
N ALA A 98 -27.75 18.78 16.29
CA ALA A 98 -26.63 18.04 15.72
C ALA A 98 -26.95 17.57 14.29
N VAL A 99 -25.93 17.38 13.45
CA VAL A 99 -26.10 17.02 12.03
C VAL A 99 -25.09 15.99 11.62
N LEU A 100 -25.54 14.89 10.99
CA LEU A 100 -24.67 13.90 10.35
C LEU A 100 -25.01 13.79 8.86
N GLN A 101 -24.03 14.00 8.01
CA GLN A 101 -24.15 13.91 6.55
C GLN A 101 -23.47 12.65 6.02
N PHE A 102 -24.11 11.95 5.08
CA PHE A 102 -23.48 10.86 4.31
C PHE A 102 -23.05 11.37 2.95
N ARG A 103 -21.79 11.13 2.56
CA ARG A 103 -21.20 11.67 1.34
C ARG A 103 -20.28 10.65 0.68
N ALA A 104 -20.27 10.63 -0.66
CA ALA A 104 -19.29 9.89 -1.43
C ALA A 104 -18.14 10.78 -1.90
N CYS A 105 -16.96 10.19 -2.03
CA CYS A 105 -15.77 10.83 -2.60
C CYS A 105 -15.09 9.82 -3.54
N GLU A 106 -15.59 9.71 -4.78
CA GLU A 106 -15.16 8.70 -5.75
C GLU A 106 -13.77 8.97 -6.29
N LYS A 107 -13.51 10.22 -6.65
CA LYS A 107 -12.21 10.70 -7.11
C LYS A 107 -11.56 11.58 -6.05
N ASP A 108 -10.26 11.54 -5.96
CA ASP A 108 -9.52 12.34 -4.97
C ASP A 108 -9.87 13.84 -5.05
N MET A 109 -10.08 14.35 -6.27
CA MET A 109 -10.46 15.75 -6.51
C MET A 109 -11.88 16.10 -6.02
N ASP A 110 -12.76 15.13 -5.83
CA ASP A 110 -14.11 15.38 -5.31
C ASP A 110 -14.09 15.96 -3.90
N ILE A 111 -13.00 15.75 -3.16
CA ILE A 111 -12.84 16.27 -1.80
C ILE A 111 -12.90 17.81 -1.75
N TYR A 112 -12.58 18.50 -2.84
CA TYR A 112 -12.68 19.95 -2.92
C TYR A 112 -14.13 20.48 -2.86
N LYS A 113 -15.13 19.63 -3.11
CA LYS A 113 -16.57 19.98 -2.94
C LYS A 113 -16.90 20.36 -1.48
N PHE A 114 -16.02 19.95 -0.54
CA PHE A 114 -16.13 20.27 0.89
C PHE A 114 -15.34 21.52 1.29
N GLN A 115 -14.76 22.23 0.32
CA GLN A 115 -14.12 23.52 0.56
C GLN A 115 -15.14 24.53 1.16
N GLY A 116 -14.72 25.25 2.20
CA GLY A 116 -15.59 26.18 2.92
C GLY A 116 -16.46 25.56 4.00
N GLN A 117 -16.66 24.24 4.01
CA GLN A 117 -17.39 23.55 5.08
C GLN A 117 -16.53 23.35 6.32
N GLN A 118 -17.19 23.14 7.47
CA GLN A 118 -16.53 22.81 8.72
C GLN A 118 -17.27 21.71 9.46
N TYR A 119 -16.51 20.81 10.06
CA TYR A 119 -17.01 19.67 10.79
C TYR A 119 -16.28 19.53 12.13
N THR A 120 -16.96 18.95 13.10
CA THR A 120 -16.39 18.55 14.38
C THR A 120 -16.14 17.05 14.43
N TRP A 121 -16.82 16.29 13.55
CA TRP A 121 -16.62 14.87 13.39
C TRP A 121 -16.52 14.50 11.90
N ILE A 122 -15.50 13.74 11.55
CA ILE A 122 -15.29 13.24 10.19
C ILE A 122 -15.00 11.75 10.28
N GLY A 123 -15.82 10.94 9.62
CA GLY A 123 -15.67 9.49 9.54
C GLY A 123 -15.40 9.03 8.11
N PHE A 124 -14.36 8.23 7.91
CA PHE A 124 -14.08 7.52 6.66
C PHE A 124 -14.28 6.03 6.87
N ASP A 125 -15.19 5.43 6.15
CA ASP A 125 -15.41 3.98 6.16
C ASP A 125 -14.77 3.35 4.92
N GLU A 126 -14.22 2.15 5.09
CA GLU A 126 -13.43 1.45 4.06
C GLU A 126 -12.26 2.29 3.53
N LEU A 127 -11.46 2.88 4.44
CA LEU A 127 -10.41 3.84 4.13
C LEU A 127 -9.39 3.33 3.10
N THR A 128 -9.11 2.03 3.03
CA THR A 128 -8.21 1.44 2.05
C THR A 128 -8.73 1.46 0.62
N GLN A 129 -9.96 1.86 0.38
CA GLN A 129 -10.47 2.05 -0.98
C GLN A 129 -9.87 3.28 -1.68
N TRP A 130 -9.40 4.29 -0.94
CA TRP A 130 -8.70 5.44 -1.52
C TRP A 130 -7.22 5.11 -1.73
N ALA A 131 -6.78 5.15 -3.00
CA ALA A 131 -5.40 4.82 -3.38
C ALA A 131 -4.38 5.80 -2.80
N THR A 132 -4.77 7.07 -2.62
CA THR A 132 -3.90 8.11 -2.04
C THR A 132 -4.42 8.60 -0.71
N PRO A 133 -3.56 9.10 0.19
CA PRO A 133 -3.98 9.69 1.45
C PRO A 133 -4.68 11.06 1.28
N PHE A 134 -4.63 11.65 0.10
CA PHE A 134 -5.02 13.06 -0.12
C PHE A 134 -6.44 13.39 0.33
N PRO A 135 -7.51 12.63 -0.02
CA PRO A 135 -8.87 12.97 0.45
C PRO A 135 -8.98 12.96 1.97
N TYR A 136 -8.36 11.98 2.61
CA TYR A 136 -8.36 11.84 4.06
C TYR A 136 -7.61 13.00 4.74
N THR A 137 -6.39 13.29 4.28
CA THR A 137 -5.54 14.33 4.86
C THR A 137 -6.08 15.74 4.61
N TYR A 138 -6.68 15.98 3.43
CA TYR A 138 -7.32 17.25 3.13
C TYR A 138 -8.43 17.59 4.13
N MET A 139 -9.19 16.60 4.58
CA MET A 139 -10.31 16.81 5.50
C MET A 139 -9.89 17.28 6.90
N PHE A 140 -8.63 17.11 7.32
CA PHE A 140 -8.12 17.76 8.55
C PHE A 140 -8.25 19.28 8.50
N THR A 141 -8.15 19.88 7.32
CA THR A 141 -8.34 21.34 7.16
C THR A 141 -9.79 21.78 7.37
N ARG A 142 -10.73 20.84 7.32
CA ARG A 142 -12.16 21.06 7.56
C ARG A 142 -12.56 20.73 9.01
N LEU A 143 -11.69 20.07 9.74
CA LEU A 143 -11.91 19.63 11.11
C LEU A 143 -11.62 20.77 12.09
N ARG A 144 -12.65 21.47 12.54
CA ARG A 144 -12.53 22.62 13.44
C ARG A 144 -13.81 22.87 14.21
N SER A 145 -13.68 23.47 15.40
CA SER A 145 -14.81 23.86 16.26
C SER A 145 -14.64 25.31 16.72
N ALA A 146 -15.62 26.15 16.38
CA ALA A 146 -15.70 27.51 16.92
C ALA A 146 -16.50 27.60 18.23
N LYS A 147 -17.14 26.49 18.66
CA LYS A 147 -18.06 26.43 19.79
C LYS A 147 -17.60 25.49 20.92
N GLY A 148 -16.31 25.10 20.93
CA GLY A 148 -15.73 24.28 21.99
C GLY A 148 -16.07 22.80 21.96
N ALA A 149 -16.81 22.30 20.95
CA ALA A 149 -16.99 20.87 20.76
C ALA A 149 -15.64 20.20 20.39
N PRO A 150 -15.35 19.01 20.90
CA PRO A 150 -14.14 18.31 20.51
C PRO A 150 -14.15 18.00 19.02
N VAL A 151 -12.98 17.94 18.41
CA VAL A 151 -12.84 17.56 17.01
C VAL A 151 -12.31 16.13 16.90
N ARG A 152 -12.86 15.34 15.98
CA ARG A 152 -12.56 13.91 15.83
C ARG A 152 -12.42 13.52 14.37
N MET A 153 -11.28 12.93 14.03
CA MET A 153 -11.07 12.21 12.78
C MET A 153 -11.14 10.71 13.07
N ARG A 154 -12.07 10.05 12.44
CA ARG A 154 -12.34 8.61 12.61
C ARG A 154 -12.23 7.89 11.28
N CYS A 155 -11.72 6.69 11.30
CA CYS A 155 -11.77 5.85 10.12
C CYS A 155 -11.90 4.38 10.49
N ALA A 156 -12.43 3.62 9.55
CA ALA A 156 -12.55 2.18 9.65
C ALA A 156 -12.17 1.52 8.33
N THR A 157 -11.55 0.35 8.39
CA THR A 157 -11.22 -0.42 7.19
C THR A 157 -10.72 -1.82 7.50
N ASN A 158 -10.68 -2.66 6.45
CA ASN A 158 -9.98 -3.94 6.44
C ASN A 158 -8.61 -3.80 5.77
N PRO A 159 -7.65 -4.72 6.02
CA PRO A 159 -6.46 -4.85 5.18
C PRO A 159 -6.86 -5.12 3.72
N GLY A 160 -6.02 -4.69 2.79
CA GLY A 160 -6.25 -4.85 1.36
C GLY A 160 -6.75 -3.58 0.68
N GLY A 161 -7.02 -3.68 -0.63
CA GLY A 161 -7.43 -2.53 -1.44
C GLY A 161 -6.27 -1.61 -1.85
N PRO A 162 -6.55 -0.65 -2.76
CA PRO A 162 -5.52 0.19 -3.36
C PRO A 162 -4.75 1.05 -2.36
N GLY A 163 -5.41 1.47 -1.27
CA GLY A 163 -4.82 2.32 -0.24
C GLY A 163 -4.14 1.60 0.91
N HIS A 164 -4.05 0.26 0.85
CA HIS A 164 -3.49 -0.54 1.94
C HIS A 164 -2.13 -0.02 2.42
N SER A 165 -1.23 0.29 1.50
CA SER A 165 0.14 0.74 1.80
C SER A 165 0.18 2.00 2.66
N TRP A 166 -0.56 3.03 2.28
CA TRP A 166 -0.52 4.29 3.00
C TRP A 166 -1.26 4.21 4.34
N VAL A 167 -2.34 3.43 4.41
CA VAL A 167 -3.07 3.20 5.67
C VAL A 167 -2.18 2.43 6.64
N LYS A 168 -1.50 1.38 6.17
CA LYS A 168 -0.54 0.61 6.98
C LYS A 168 0.59 1.49 7.48
N ALA A 169 1.24 2.24 6.59
CA ALA A 169 2.32 3.16 6.95
C ALA A 169 1.88 4.27 7.92
N ARG A 170 0.60 4.69 7.88
CA ARG A 170 0.07 5.73 8.76
C ARG A 170 -0.30 5.21 10.15
N PHE A 171 -0.92 4.03 10.24
CA PHE A 171 -1.57 3.57 11.46
C PHE A 171 -0.96 2.31 12.07
N ILE A 172 -0.35 1.43 11.27
CA ILE A 172 0.07 0.10 11.72
C ILE A 172 1.58 0.09 12.02
N ASP A 173 2.39 0.47 11.01
CA ASP A 173 3.85 0.37 11.12
C ASP A 173 4.48 1.28 12.19
N PRO A 174 3.93 2.50 12.49
CA PRO A 174 4.58 3.42 13.43
C PRO A 174 4.43 3.03 14.90
N MET A 175 3.45 2.19 15.26
CA MET A 175 3.17 1.91 16.67
C MET A 175 2.51 0.54 16.87
N PRO A 176 2.70 -0.12 18.03
CA PRO A 176 1.95 -1.31 18.40
C PRO A 176 0.44 -1.04 18.47
N PRO A 177 -0.41 -2.02 18.14
CA PRO A 177 -1.85 -1.90 18.23
C PRO A 177 -2.33 -1.49 19.63
N GLY A 178 -3.32 -0.60 19.70
CA GLY A 178 -3.88 -0.10 20.95
C GLY A 178 -3.04 0.94 21.67
N GLN A 179 -1.82 1.20 21.20
CA GLN A 179 -1.00 2.30 21.71
C GLN A 179 -1.22 3.58 20.91
N GLY A 180 -1.03 4.72 21.55
CA GLY A 180 -1.11 6.02 20.89
C GLY A 180 0.25 6.49 20.38
N LEU A 181 0.27 7.03 19.18
CA LEU A 181 1.40 7.78 18.63
C LEU A 181 1.19 9.28 18.84
N HIS A 182 2.14 9.95 19.46
CA HIS A 182 2.21 11.40 19.41
C HIS A 182 2.68 11.86 18.02
N VAL A 183 1.79 12.51 17.30
CA VAL A 183 2.11 13.15 16.03
C VAL A 183 2.41 14.61 16.29
N GLU A 184 3.62 15.05 15.95
CA GLU A 184 4.01 16.45 16.03
C GLU A 184 3.79 17.12 14.67
N THR A 185 3.08 18.25 14.66
CA THR A 185 2.88 19.06 13.46
C THR A 185 4.07 19.96 13.22
N GLU A 186 4.24 20.49 12.00
CA GLU A 186 5.28 21.48 11.66
C GLU A 186 5.25 22.72 12.56
N SER A 187 4.09 23.05 13.12
CA SER A 187 3.93 24.15 14.08
C SER A 187 4.26 23.76 15.53
N GLY A 188 4.74 22.54 15.79
CA GLY A 188 5.10 22.03 17.10
C GLY A 188 3.90 21.59 17.96
N ASN A 189 2.68 21.64 17.45
CA ASN A 189 1.52 21.10 18.15
C ASN A 189 1.52 19.57 18.09
N ARG A 190 0.98 18.94 19.13
CA ARG A 190 0.91 17.48 19.23
C ARG A 190 -0.52 17.01 19.33
N PHE A 191 -0.82 15.90 18.66
CA PHE A 191 -2.07 15.17 18.81
C PHE A 191 -1.83 13.68 18.86
N TRP A 192 -2.81 12.94 19.40
CA TRP A 192 -2.75 11.49 19.44
C TRP A 192 -3.37 10.88 18.20
N ARG A 193 -2.66 9.90 17.63
CA ARG A 193 -3.18 8.96 16.64
C ARG A 193 -3.16 7.57 17.26
N VAL A 194 -4.27 6.82 17.08
CA VAL A 194 -4.43 5.48 17.65
C VAL A 194 -4.95 4.52 16.58
N PHE A 195 -4.41 3.32 16.55
CA PHE A 195 -4.97 2.19 15.82
C PHE A 195 -5.55 1.18 16.82
N ILE A 196 -6.82 0.85 16.67
CA ILE A 196 -7.52 -0.17 17.46
C ILE A 196 -7.81 -1.35 16.54
N PRO A 197 -7.13 -2.50 16.72
CA PRO A 197 -7.35 -3.68 15.90
C PRO A 197 -8.66 -4.37 16.29
N SER A 198 -9.33 -4.99 15.30
CA SER A 198 -10.46 -5.88 15.53
C SER A 198 -10.26 -7.21 14.84
N LYS A 199 -10.67 -8.28 15.51
CA LYS A 199 -10.78 -9.64 14.97
C LYS A 199 -12.25 -9.99 14.76
N LEU A 200 -12.53 -11.03 14.00
CA LEU A 200 -13.90 -11.51 13.82
C LEU A 200 -14.54 -11.92 15.15
N GLU A 201 -13.77 -12.58 16.02
CA GLU A 201 -14.20 -13.06 17.33
C GLU A 201 -14.59 -11.95 18.30
N ASP A 202 -14.17 -10.71 18.04
CA ASP A 202 -14.54 -9.55 18.85
C ASP A 202 -16.02 -9.14 18.61
N ASN A 203 -16.61 -9.55 17.48
CA ASN A 203 -18.03 -9.34 17.20
C ASN A 203 -18.88 -10.51 17.76
N LYS A 204 -19.07 -10.53 19.07
CA LYS A 204 -19.80 -11.60 19.78
C LYS A 204 -21.23 -11.75 19.25
N ILE A 205 -21.89 -10.64 18.89
CA ILE A 205 -23.27 -10.66 18.37
C ILE A 205 -23.33 -11.40 17.03
N LEU A 206 -22.36 -11.15 16.14
CA LEU A 206 -22.30 -11.84 14.85
C LEU A 206 -22.01 -13.32 15.05
N MET A 207 -21.04 -13.65 15.91
CA MET A 207 -20.66 -15.04 16.18
C MET A 207 -21.77 -15.85 16.84
N GLU A 208 -22.60 -15.21 17.68
CA GLU A 208 -23.75 -15.86 18.30
C GLU A 208 -24.90 -16.07 17.31
N LYS A 209 -25.22 -15.06 16.48
CA LYS A 209 -26.33 -15.11 15.52
C LYS A 209 -25.99 -15.91 14.27
N ASP A 210 -24.73 -15.96 13.88
CA ASP A 210 -24.25 -16.65 12.69
C ASP A 210 -22.92 -17.37 12.95
N PRO A 211 -22.96 -18.50 13.69
CA PRO A 211 -21.75 -19.25 14.06
C PRO A 211 -20.95 -19.74 12.85
N ASN A 212 -21.61 -19.98 11.72
CA ASN A 212 -20.99 -20.50 10.49
C ASN A 212 -20.36 -19.41 9.62
N TYR A 213 -20.40 -18.13 10.04
CA TYR A 213 -19.82 -17.03 9.26
C TYR A 213 -18.30 -17.22 9.07
N SER A 214 -17.61 -17.69 10.11
CA SER A 214 -16.18 -18.00 10.05
C SER A 214 -15.86 -19.05 8.96
N ASP A 215 -16.68 -20.10 8.85
CA ASP A 215 -16.46 -21.17 7.87
C ASP A 215 -16.63 -20.64 6.44
N ARG A 216 -17.60 -19.76 6.22
CA ARG A 216 -17.80 -19.12 4.90
C ARG A 216 -16.64 -18.23 4.47
N ILE A 217 -15.87 -17.68 5.40
CA ILE A 217 -14.63 -16.95 5.06
C ILE A 217 -13.59 -17.91 4.46
N TYR A 218 -13.54 -19.17 4.90
CA TYR A 218 -12.62 -20.18 4.36
C TYR A 218 -13.02 -20.68 2.95
N GLU A 219 -14.28 -20.52 2.54
CA GLU A 219 -14.75 -20.83 1.18
C GLU A 219 -14.15 -19.91 0.10
N VAL A 220 -13.41 -18.87 0.48
CA VAL A 220 -12.63 -18.04 -0.45
C VAL A 220 -11.56 -18.86 -1.22
N GLY A 221 -11.27 -20.09 -0.73
CA GLY A 221 -10.36 -21.03 -1.42
C GLY A 221 -8.87 -20.76 -1.21
N ASP A 222 -8.50 -19.67 -0.55
CA ASP A 222 -7.13 -19.33 -0.17
C ASP A 222 -7.01 -19.26 1.37
N PRO A 223 -6.34 -20.23 2.02
CA PRO A 223 -6.21 -20.26 3.49
C PRO A 223 -5.50 -19.03 4.07
N MET A 224 -4.53 -18.48 3.37
CA MET A 224 -3.80 -17.27 3.82
C MET A 224 -4.72 -16.06 3.78
N LEU A 225 -5.50 -15.93 2.71
CA LEU A 225 -6.49 -14.89 2.56
C LEU A 225 -7.60 -15.01 3.63
N ALA A 226 -8.13 -16.22 3.82
CA ALA A 226 -9.14 -16.47 4.86
C ALA A 226 -8.62 -16.07 6.24
N LYS A 227 -7.38 -16.41 6.57
CA LYS A 227 -6.72 -16.00 7.81
C LYS A 227 -6.59 -14.50 7.91
N ALA A 228 -6.13 -13.83 6.86
CA ALA A 228 -6.01 -12.36 6.83
C ALA A 228 -7.34 -11.66 7.06
N LEU A 229 -8.40 -12.12 6.42
CA LEU A 229 -9.75 -11.58 6.58
C LEU A 229 -10.32 -11.81 7.98
N ARG A 230 -10.01 -12.96 8.60
CA ARG A 230 -10.49 -13.31 9.94
C ARG A 230 -9.71 -12.63 11.06
N GLU A 231 -8.37 -12.59 10.95
CA GLU A 231 -7.48 -12.05 11.99
C GLU A 231 -7.20 -10.55 11.78
N GLY A 232 -7.52 -10.01 10.59
CA GLY A 232 -7.21 -8.63 10.24
C GLY A 232 -5.71 -8.38 10.08
N ASP A 233 -4.96 -9.36 9.54
CA ASP A 233 -3.51 -9.27 9.37
C ASP A 233 -3.14 -8.30 8.24
N TRP A 234 -2.47 -7.22 8.58
CA TRP A 234 -2.00 -6.20 7.66
C TRP A 234 -0.75 -6.58 6.85
N ASN A 235 -0.17 -7.74 7.10
CA ASN A 235 0.97 -8.25 6.32
C ASN A 235 0.52 -9.19 5.19
N ILE A 236 -0.75 -9.59 5.20
CA ILE A 236 -1.37 -10.43 4.18
C ILE A 236 -2.40 -9.59 3.44
N VAL A 237 -2.25 -9.48 2.13
CA VAL A 237 -3.20 -8.73 1.29
C VAL A 237 -4.07 -9.69 0.53
N ALA A 238 -5.38 -9.57 0.78
CA ALA A 238 -6.40 -10.26 0.01
C ALA A 238 -6.26 -9.96 -1.49
N GLY A 239 -6.10 -10.99 -2.32
CA GLY A 239 -5.92 -10.80 -3.76
C GLY A 239 -4.60 -10.14 -4.14
N ALA A 240 -3.53 -10.36 -3.34
CA ALA A 240 -2.19 -9.95 -3.70
C ALA A 240 -1.83 -10.43 -5.12
N ALA A 241 -1.24 -9.54 -5.90
CA ALA A 241 -0.80 -9.87 -7.25
C ALA A 241 0.41 -10.83 -7.25
N ILE A 242 1.15 -10.89 -6.14
CA ILE A 242 2.37 -11.68 -5.97
C ILE A 242 2.21 -12.62 -4.76
N PRO A 243 1.44 -13.70 -4.90
CA PRO A 243 1.18 -14.63 -3.79
C PRO A 243 2.41 -15.48 -3.40
N GLU A 244 3.42 -15.56 -4.27
CA GLU A 244 4.66 -16.32 -4.02
C GLU A 244 5.58 -15.65 -3.00
N TRP A 245 5.31 -14.41 -2.62
CA TRP A 245 6.18 -13.66 -1.73
C TRP A 245 6.30 -14.30 -0.34
N ASP A 246 7.52 -14.66 0.03
CA ASP A 246 7.90 -15.10 1.37
C ASP A 246 9.15 -14.33 1.80
N PRO A 247 9.07 -13.45 2.81
CA PRO A 247 10.23 -12.67 3.24
C PRO A 247 11.38 -13.53 3.77
N ASN A 248 11.10 -14.75 4.28
CA ASN A 248 12.14 -15.66 4.75
C ASN A 248 12.97 -16.27 3.62
N VAL A 249 12.40 -16.30 2.40
CA VAL A 249 13.06 -16.85 1.20
C VAL A 249 13.62 -15.74 0.31
N HIS A 250 12.85 -14.66 0.16
CA HIS A 250 13.17 -13.61 -0.82
C HIS A 250 14.05 -12.50 -0.26
N VAL A 251 14.06 -12.27 1.07
CA VAL A 251 14.88 -11.21 1.66
C VAL A 251 16.18 -11.77 2.20
N ILE A 252 17.28 -11.22 1.71
CA ILE A 252 18.64 -11.62 2.12
C ILE A 252 19.35 -10.45 2.80
N ASP A 253 20.37 -10.77 3.61
CA ASP A 253 21.17 -9.75 4.26
C ASP A 253 22.00 -8.96 3.23
N PRO A 254 22.27 -7.67 3.51
CA PRO A 254 23.08 -6.84 2.65
C PRO A 254 24.49 -7.40 2.47
N ALA A 255 24.94 -7.40 1.22
CA ALA A 255 26.31 -7.73 0.86
C ALA A 255 26.81 -6.73 -0.20
N PRO A 256 28.12 -6.52 -0.34
CA PRO A 256 28.66 -5.70 -1.41
C PRO A 256 28.23 -6.24 -2.79
N ILE A 257 27.94 -5.32 -3.71
CA ILE A 257 27.64 -5.68 -5.10
C ILE A 257 28.93 -6.22 -5.72
N PRO A 258 28.92 -7.44 -6.28
CA PRO A 258 30.16 -8.06 -6.76
C PRO A 258 30.63 -7.40 -8.06
N HIS A 259 31.95 -7.13 -8.15
CA HIS A 259 32.58 -6.53 -9.33
C HIS A 259 32.90 -7.56 -10.43
N ASP A 260 32.76 -8.86 -10.14
CA ASP A 260 33.18 -9.96 -11.01
C ASP A 260 32.08 -10.49 -11.94
N ARG A 261 30.90 -9.93 -11.88
CA ARG A 261 29.74 -10.39 -12.67
C ARG A 261 29.01 -9.25 -13.34
N PRO A 262 28.17 -9.54 -14.36
CA PRO A 262 27.42 -8.49 -15.04
C PRO A 262 26.41 -7.84 -14.10
N ILE A 263 26.49 -6.52 -13.99
CA ILE A 263 25.52 -5.70 -13.28
C ILE A 263 24.70 -4.94 -14.33
N TRP A 264 23.41 -4.80 -14.11
CA TRP A 264 22.57 -3.91 -14.88
C TRP A 264 21.60 -3.19 -13.95
N ARG A 265 21.11 -2.06 -14.40
CA ARG A 265 20.03 -1.35 -13.72
C ARG A 265 18.73 -1.43 -14.49
N SER A 266 17.62 -1.31 -13.79
CA SER A 266 16.29 -1.16 -14.36
C SER A 266 15.57 0.00 -13.68
N MET A 267 14.77 0.75 -14.43
CA MET A 267 14.10 1.92 -13.87
C MET A 267 12.70 2.09 -14.44
N ASP A 268 11.75 2.24 -13.52
CA ASP A 268 10.44 2.83 -13.74
C ASP A 268 10.49 4.31 -13.34
N TRP A 269 10.00 5.19 -14.21
CA TRP A 269 10.07 6.64 -14.00
C TRP A 269 8.76 7.19 -13.46
N GLY A 270 8.84 8.03 -12.41
CA GLY A 270 7.75 8.85 -11.90
C GLY A 270 8.24 10.23 -11.48
N PHE A 271 7.38 11.23 -11.60
CA PHE A 271 7.61 12.59 -11.13
C PHE A 271 6.69 12.92 -9.94
N ASP A 272 5.37 12.92 -10.14
CA ASP A 272 4.39 13.07 -9.06
C ASP A 272 4.22 11.78 -8.26
N THR A 273 4.42 10.63 -8.90
CA THR A 273 4.55 9.32 -8.26
C THR A 273 6.04 8.97 -8.08
N PRO A 274 6.38 8.02 -7.20
CA PRO A 274 7.77 7.60 -7.02
C PRO A 274 8.38 7.06 -8.32
N TYR A 275 9.66 7.34 -8.55
CA TYR A 275 10.46 6.52 -9.46
C TYR A 275 11.09 5.36 -8.70
N ALA A 276 11.33 4.26 -9.37
CA ALA A 276 12.06 3.10 -8.85
C ALA A 276 13.23 2.75 -9.78
N CYS A 277 14.45 2.75 -9.26
CA CYS A 277 15.64 2.32 -9.97
C CYS A 277 16.36 1.24 -9.16
N GLY A 278 16.57 0.05 -9.74
CA GLY A 278 17.21 -1.08 -9.07
C GLY A 278 18.45 -1.56 -9.80
N TRP A 279 19.47 -1.99 -9.04
CA TRP A 279 20.67 -2.64 -9.55
C TRP A 279 20.59 -4.14 -9.32
N LEU A 280 20.64 -4.88 -10.43
CA LEU A 280 20.46 -6.32 -10.46
C LEU A 280 21.75 -7.00 -10.93
N PHE A 281 22.02 -8.18 -10.39
CA PHE A 281 23.12 -9.02 -10.80
C PHE A 281 22.82 -10.50 -10.53
N PRO A 282 23.45 -11.46 -11.27
CA PRO A 282 23.26 -12.87 -10.99
C PRO A 282 24.15 -13.33 -9.83
N ASP A 283 23.67 -14.29 -9.04
CA ASP A 283 24.52 -15.05 -8.13
C ASP A 283 25.34 -16.13 -8.88
N ASN A 284 26.03 -17.00 -8.12
CA ASN A 284 26.85 -18.07 -8.71
C ASN A 284 26.02 -19.17 -9.39
N GLU A 285 24.75 -19.30 -9.03
CA GLU A 285 23.81 -20.29 -9.58
C GLU A 285 23.01 -19.71 -10.76
N GLY A 286 23.12 -18.41 -11.03
CA GLY A 286 22.38 -17.70 -12.08
C GLY A 286 21.03 -17.15 -11.59
N ASN A 287 20.74 -17.20 -10.30
CA ASN A 287 19.59 -16.51 -9.72
C ASN A 287 19.88 -15.01 -9.66
N ILE A 288 18.82 -14.19 -9.65
CA ILE A 288 18.94 -12.73 -9.66
C ILE A 288 18.89 -12.19 -8.25
N ILE A 289 19.73 -11.22 -7.98
CA ILE A 289 19.73 -10.45 -6.75
C ILE A 289 19.44 -8.99 -7.10
N LEU A 290 18.42 -8.39 -6.47
CA LEU A 290 18.28 -6.95 -6.37
C LEU A 290 19.23 -6.48 -5.26
N GLY A 291 20.34 -5.90 -5.67
CA GLY A 291 21.42 -5.53 -4.74
C GLY A 291 21.31 -4.15 -4.17
N HIS A 292 20.61 -3.23 -4.85
CA HIS A 292 20.36 -1.87 -4.37
C HIS A 292 19.14 -1.28 -5.05
N GLU A 293 18.47 -0.36 -4.38
CA GLU A 293 17.39 0.44 -4.94
C GLU A 293 17.60 1.93 -4.66
N LEU A 294 17.22 2.75 -5.62
CA LEU A 294 16.99 4.17 -5.47
C LEU A 294 15.51 4.44 -5.73
N TYR A 295 14.83 5.01 -4.77
CA TYR A 295 13.38 5.16 -4.80
C TYR A 295 12.96 6.59 -4.47
N GLY A 296 12.23 7.23 -5.38
CA GLY A 296 11.83 8.63 -5.27
C GLY A 296 10.60 8.84 -4.38
N TRP A 297 10.69 8.51 -3.11
CA TRP A 297 9.59 8.57 -2.15
C TRP A 297 9.65 9.84 -1.30
N SER A 298 8.55 10.59 -1.23
CA SER A 298 8.43 11.84 -0.48
C SER A 298 8.15 11.65 1.02
N GLY A 299 8.07 10.42 1.51
CA GLY A 299 7.60 10.11 2.87
C GLY A 299 6.10 9.75 2.92
N GLN A 300 5.38 9.90 1.82
CA GLN A 300 3.98 9.49 1.69
C GLN A 300 3.85 8.42 0.61
N PRO A 301 3.10 7.31 0.87
CA PRO A 301 2.91 6.25 -0.10
C PRO A 301 2.34 6.76 -1.42
N ASN A 302 2.92 6.25 -2.52
CA ASN A 302 2.60 6.61 -3.90
C ASN A 302 2.75 8.11 -4.23
N VAL A 303 3.54 8.88 -3.45
CA VAL A 303 3.85 10.28 -3.72
C VAL A 303 5.33 10.45 -3.98
N GLY A 304 5.67 10.94 -5.18
CA GLY A 304 7.04 11.14 -5.64
C GLY A 304 7.72 12.37 -5.03
N THR A 305 9.05 12.40 -5.17
CA THR A 305 9.88 13.52 -4.72
C THR A 305 9.87 14.71 -5.67
N ARG A 306 9.25 14.60 -6.86
CA ARG A 306 9.23 15.62 -7.93
C ARG A 306 10.62 16.04 -8.38
N GLU A 307 11.57 15.12 -8.33
CA GLU A 307 12.93 15.36 -8.82
C GLU A 307 12.97 15.35 -10.35
N LEU A 308 13.74 16.27 -10.92
CA LEU A 308 13.96 16.29 -12.36
C LEU A 308 14.82 15.09 -12.80
N PRO A 309 14.66 14.59 -14.05
CA PRO A 309 15.45 13.45 -14.54
C PRO A 309 16.97 13.68 -14.43
N SER A 310 17.44 14.90 -14.60
CA SER A 310 18.86 15.26 -14.43
C SER A 310 19.35 15.18 -12.99
N GLN A 311 18.47 15.36 -11.99
CA GLN A 311 18.80 15.22 -10.58
C GLN A 311 18.90 13.73 -10.21
N VAL A 312 17.95 12.91 -10.69
CA VAL A 312 17.96 11.47 -10.49
C VAL A 312 19.17 10.83 -11.19
N ARG A 313 19.52 11.27 -12.40
CA ARG A 313 20.75 10.89 -13.09
C ARG A 313 21.97 11.08 -12.20
N ARG A 314 22.14 12.25 -11.56
CA ARG A 314 23.28 12.51 -10.66
C ARG A 314 23.33 11.53 -9.48
N LYS A 315 22.20 11.18 -8.90
CA LYS A 315 22.11 10.16 -7.83
C LYS A 315 22.58 8.80 -8.31
N ILE A 316 22.17 8.40 -9.52
CA ILE A 316 22.60 7.13 -10.16
C ILE A 316 24.13 7.14 -10.36
N GLU A 317 24.67 8.18 -10.99
CA GLU A 317 26.10 8.33 -11.25
C GLU A 317 26.91 8.36 -9.94
N THR A 318 26.43 9.08 -8.91
CA THR A 318 27.06 9.12 -7.59
C THR A 318 27.11 7.73 -6.95
N PHE A 319 25.99 7.01 -6.94
CA PHE A 319 25.94 5.66 -6.37
C PHE A 319 26.90 4.70 -7.09
N GLU A 320 26.89 4.69 -8.43
CA GLU A 320 27.74 3.80 -9.22
C GLU A 320 29.23 4.12 -9.02
N SER A 321 29.58 5.41 -8.94
CA SER A 321 30.93 5.86 -8.67
C SER A 321 31.40 5.53 -7.25
N THR A 322 30.56 5.81 -6.23
CA THR A 322 30.91 5.54 -4.82
C THR A 322 31.02 4.04 -4.53
N SER A 323 30.21 3.24 -5.21
CA SER A 323 30.24 1.77 -5.09
C SER A 323 31.28 1.13 -6.01
N GLU A 324 32.02 1.91 -6.79
CA GLU A 324 33.04 1.46 -7.76
C GLU A 324 32.52 0.41 -8.74
N ILE A 325 31.21 0.44 -9.08
CA ILE A 325 30.59 -0.54 -9.98
C ILE A 325 30.50 -0.01 -11.41
N TYR A 326 30.70 -0.91 -12.37
CA TYR A 326 30.51 -0.63 -13.78
C TYR A 326 29.20 -1.22 -14.31
N VAL A 327 28.27 -0.37 -14.73
CA VAL A 327 26.93 -0.75 -15.19
C VAL A 327 26.74 -0.40 -16.68
N PRO A 328 27.10 -1.29 -17.60
CA PRO A 328 27.07 -0.98 -19.04
C PRO A 328 25.67 -0.96 -19.65
N VAL A 329 24.66 -1.47 -18.96
CA VAL A 329 23.28 -1.58 -19.47
C VAL A 329 22.29 -1.12 -18.43
N GLY A 330 21.43 -0.20 -18.81
CA GLY A 330 20.22 0.20 -18.10
C GLY A 330 18.96 -0.13 -18.92
N LEU A 331 17.94 -0.65 -18.29
CA LEU A 331 16.62 -0.88 -18.86
C LEU A 331 15.67 0.18 -18.30
N LEU A 332 15.04 0.97 -19.17
CA LEU A 332 14.20 2.08 -18.79
C LEU A 332 12.81 1.92 -19.39
N ASP A 333 11.78 2.36 -18.64
CA ASP A 333 10.41 2.35 -19.14
C ASP A 333 10.33 2.94 -20.57
N PRO A 334 9.71 2.21 -21.52
CA PRO A 334 9.51 2.70 -22.89
C PRO A 334 8.82 4.06 -22.98
N GLN A 335 7.96 4.45 -22.03
CA GLN A 335 7.30 5.75 -21.99
C GLN A 335 8.29 6.91 -21.84
N CYS A 336 9.48 6.66 -21.29
CA CYS A 336 10.53 7.67 -21.18
C CYS A 336 11.19 8.05 -22.50
N TRP A 337 10.99 7.24 -23.55
CA TRP A 337 11.56 7.44 -24.87
C TRP A 337 10.61 8.15 -25.82
N GLU A 338 9.31 7.87 -25.67
CA GLU A 338 8.25 8.40 -26.51
C GLU A 338 7.00 8.68 -25.67
N GLN A 339 6.45 9.86 -25.80
CA GLN A 339 5.25 10.27 -25.08
C GLN A 339 4.22 10.82 -26.07
N GLY A 340 3.07 10.17 -26.20
CA GLY A 340 2.02 10.58 -27.12
C GLY A 340 2.43 10.58 -28.61
N GLY A 341 3.35 9.68 -29.02
CA GLY A 341 3.88 9.63 -30.39
C GLY A 341 5.00 10.63 -30.69
N LEU A 342 5.45 11.41 -29.69
CA LEU A 342 6.54 12.35 -29.80
C LEU A 342 7.77 11.89 -28.98
N PRO A 343 9.02 12.18 -29.42
CA PRO A 343 10.22 11.87 -28.66
C PRO A 343 10.21 12.52 -27.27
N SER A 344 10.35 11.73 -26.22
CA SER A 344 10.44 12.26 -24.86
C SER A 344 11.87 12.67 -24.51
N GLN A 345 12.00 13.76 -23.75
CA GLN A 345 13.29 14.24 -23.23
C GLN A 345 13.77 13.48 -21.99
N ILE A 346 12.88 12.74 -21.32
CA ILE A 346 13.16 12.08 -20.03
C ILE A 346 14.36 11.13 -20.15
N ALA A 347 14.35 10.22 -21.12
CA ALA A 347 15.44 9.27 -21.32
C ALA A 347 16.78 9.99 -21.62
N LYS A 348 16.76 11.09 -22.37
CA LYS A 348 17.94 11.89 -22.67
C LYS A 348 18.52 12.57 -21.43
N GLU A 349 17.67 13.18 -20.61
CA GLU A 349 18.07 13.86 -19.38
C GLU A 349 18.56 12.87 -18.31
N LEU A 350 18.00 11.64 -18.27
CA LEU A 350 18.50 10.53 -17.46
C LEU A 350 19.86 9.98 -17.93
N GLY A 351 20.47 10.57 -18.99
CA GLY A 351 21.76 10.19 -19.51
C GLY A 351 21.72 9.37 -20.80
N GLY A 352 20.56 8.93 -21.25
CA GLY A 352 20.34 8.27 -22.51
C GLY A 352 21.35 7.14 -22.80
N ARG A 353 21.89 7.11 -24.01
CA ARG A 353 22.88 6.11 -24.43
C ARG A 353 24.21 6.21 -23.68
N ALA A 354 24.58 7.39 -23.14
CA ALA A 354 25.84 7.58 -22.41
C ALA A 354 25.85 6.73 -21.10
N LEU A 355 24.71 6.62 -20.44
CA LEU A 355 24.53 5.70 -19.30
C LEU A 355 24.04 4.31 -19.71
N GLY A 356 24.08 3.94 -21.00
CA GLY A 356 23.67 2.64 -21.50
C GLY A 356 22.19 2.32 -21.39
N TRP A 357 21.32 3.35 -21.27
CA TRP A 357 19.88 3.15 -21.21
C TRP A 357 19.32 2.61 -22.53
N LYS A 358 18.42 1.66 -22.42
CA LYS A 358 17.62 1.06 -23.49
C LYS A 358 16.19 0.88 -23.00
N PRO A 359 15.18 1.00 -23.85
CA PRO A 359 13.82 0.63 -23.46
C PRO A 359 13.77 -0.88 -23.17
N TRP A 360 13.01 -1.29 -22.16
CA TRP A 360 12.69 -2.70 -22.03
C TRP A 360 11.70 -3.12 -23.15
N PRO A 361 11.59 -4.42 -23.47
CA PRO A 361 10.72 -4.87 -24.56
C PRO A 361 9.27 -4.42 -24.35
N LYS A 362 8.70 -3.78 -25.39
CA LYS A 362 7.30 -3.38 -25.47
C LYS A 362 6.65 -4.08 -26.66
N GLY A 363 5.44 -4.61 -26.50
CA GLY A 363 4.68 -5.27 -27.56
C GLY A 363 3.35 -5.76 -27.01
N LYS A 364 2.52 -6.32 -27.90
CA LYS A 364 1.27 -6.95 -27.49
C LYS A 364 1.58 -8.03 -26.44
N ASP A 365 0.87 -8.04 -25.36
CA ASP A 365 1.00 -8.99 -24.24
C ASP A 365 2.35 -8.97 -23.48
N SER A 366 3.25 -8.02 -23.80
CA SER A 366 4.57 -7.94 -23.13
C SER A 366 4.46 -7.75 -21.61
N ARG A 367 3.46 -7.01 -21.13
CA ARG A 367 3.23 -6.78 -19.70
C ARG A 367 2.86 -8.10 -18.99
N ILE A 368 1.98 -8.90 -19.60
CA ILE A 368 1.57 -10.21 -19.05
C ILE A 368 2.75 -11.19 -19.04
N GLN A 369 3.53 -11.25 -20.14
CA GLN A 369 4.71 -12.12 -20.21
C GLN A 369 5.78 -11.72 -19.17
N GLN A 370 6.00 -10.43 -18.96
CA GLN A 370 6.94 -9.92 -17.95
C GLN A 370 6.44 -10.22 -16.54
N LYS A 371 5.13 -10.15 -16.29
CA LYS A 371 4.53 -10.56 -15.03
C LYS A 371 4.73 -12.06 -14.79
N GLN A 372 4.43 -12.91 -15.76
CA GLN A 372 4.65 -14.36 -15.66
C GLN A 372 6.11 -14.67 -15.35
N MET A 373 7.05 -14.00 -16.02
CA MET A 373 8.48 -14.12 -15.74
C MET A 373 8.81 -13.76 -14.27
N LEU A 374 8.24 -12.67 -13.75
CA LEU A 374 8.45 -12.28 -12.35
C LEU A 374 7.92 -13.35 -11.39
N HIS A 375 6.72 -13.91 -11.66
CA HIS A 375 6.16 -15.02 -10.88
C HIS A 375 7.09 -16.25 -10.91
N GLU A 376 7.62 -16.64 -12.08
CA GLU A 376 8.57 -17.74 -12.20
C GLU A 376 9.87 -17.51 -11.40
N PHE A 377 10.33 -16.25 -11.35
CA PHE A 377 11.54 -15.91 -10.58
C PHE A 377 11.28 -15.86 -9.07
N LEU A 378 10.07 -15.48 -8.65
CA LEU A 378 9.65 -15.48 -7.25
C LEU A 378 9.16 -16.85 -6.77
N ALA A 379 8.81 -17.78 -7.66
CA ALA A 379 8.34 -19.11 -7.27
C ALA A 379 9.32 -19.78 -6.29
N VAL A 380 8.78 -20.29 -5.18
CA VAL A 380 9.57 -20.98 -4.16
C VAL A 380 9.58 -22.48 -4.48
N VAL A 381 10.74 -22.99 -4.87
CA VAL A 381 10.94 -24.41 -5.15
C VAL A 381 12.02 -24.96 -4.21
N ASN A 382 11.67 -25.98 -3.44
CA ASN A 382 12.58 -26.58 -2.44
C ASN A 382 13.17 -25.53 -1.47
N GLY A 383 12.35 -24.56 -1.04
CA GLY A 383 12.77 -23.49 -0.12
C GLY A 383 13.69 -22.43 -0.73
N LYS A 384 13.83 -22.38 -2.05
CA LYS A 384 14.68 -21.42 -2.77
C LYS A 384 13.87 -20.67 -3.83
N SER A 385 14.22 -19.41 -4.06
CA SER A 385 13.69 -18.57 -5.13
C SER A 385 14.81 -18.13 -6.09
N ARG A 386 14.44 -17.88 -7.34
CA ARG A 386 15.35 -17.35 -8.36
C ARG A 386 15.52 -15.83 -8.31
N LEU A 387 14.70 -15.13 -7.56
CA LEU A 387 14.84 -13.69 -7.29
C LEU A 387 14.96 -13.47 -5.80
N ARG A 388 16.02 -12.80 -5.38
CA ARG A 388 16.23 -12.40 -3.98
C ARG A 388 16.53 -10.91 -3.90
N ILE A 389 16.17 -10.29 -2.78
CA ILE A 389 16.21 -8.85 -2.58
C ILE A 389 17.01 -8.56 -1.31
N MET A 390 18.00 -7.71 -1.40
CA MET A 390 18.77 -7.31 -0.23
C MET A 390 17.91 -6.46 0.72
N ARG A 391 18.01 -6.72 2.02
CA ARG A 391 17.17 -6.15 3.08
C ARG A 391 17.09 -4.62 3.09
N HIS A 392 18.09 -3.93 2.58
CA HIS A 392 18.08 -2.47 2.49
C HIS A 392 17.26 -1.92 1.30
N CYS A 393 16.81 -2.78 0.36
CA CYS A 393 15.83 -2.43 -0.68
C CYS A 393 14.41 -2.36 -0.07
N ARG A 394 14.22 -1.41 0.83
CA ARG A 394 13.04 -1.35 1.70
C ARG A 394 11.74 -1.10 0.94
N HIS A 395 11.80 -0.32 -0.13
CA HIS A 395 10.60 0.05 -0.90
C HIS A 395 10.10 -1.12 -1.73
N THR A 396 10.98 -1.87 -2.38
CA THR A 396 10.61 -3.13 -3.05
C THR A 396 10.02 -4.13 -2.06
N ILE A 397 10.66 -4.32 -0.89
CA ILE A 397 10.20 -5.27 0.13
C ILE A 397 8.82 -4.88 0.70
N ARG A 398 8.52 -3.59 0.87
CA ARG A 398 7.24 -3.16 1.41
C ARG A 398 6.11 -3.12 0.40
N THR A 399 6.40 -2.81 -0.89
CA THR A 399 5.34 -2.62 -1.89
C THR A 399 4.96 -3.91 -2.61
N LEU A 400 5.94 -4.76 -2.92
CA LEU A 400 5.73 -5.97 -3.72
C LEU A 400 4.68 -6.93 -3.12
N PRO A 401 4.72 -7.29 -1.82
CA PRO A 401 3.78 -8.25 -1.21
C PRO A 401 2.35 -7.73 -1.08
N ILE A 402 2.15 -6.42 -1.10
CA ILE A 402 0.84 -5.81 -0.86
C ILE A 402 0.18 -5.29 -2.14
N LEU A 403 0.78 -5.56 -3.29
CA LEU A 403 0.29 -5.09 -4.58
C LEU A 403 -1.02 -5.83 -4.93
N PRO A 404 -2.16 -5.12 -5.09
CA PRO A 404 -3.41 -5.76 -5.44
C PRO A 404 -3.48 -6.13 -6.92
N ARG A 405 -4.30 -7.11 -7.25
CA ARG A 405 -4.66 -7.41 -8.64
C ARG A 405 -5.59 -6.34 -9.19
N ASP A 406 -5.49 -6.08 -10.49
CA ASP A 406 -6.44 -5.21 -11.18
C ASP A 406 -7.85 -5.82 -11.18
N LYS A 407 -8.86 -5.00 -10.89
CA LYS A 407 -10.26 -5.47 -10.78
C LYS A 407 -10.86 -5.86 -12.12
N ASN A 408 -10.40 -5.26 -13.21
CA ASN A 408 -10.91 -5.48 -14.57
C ASN A 408 -10.07 -6.51 -15.33
N ASN A 409 -8.80 -6.68 -14.93
CA ASN A 409 -7.87 -7.63 -15.52
C ASN A 409 -7.10 -8.35 -14.40
N ILE A 410 -7.66 -9.45 -13.91
CA ILE A 410 -7.09 -10.27 -12.82
C ILE A 410 -5.66 -10.75 -13.14
N GLU A 411 -5.30 -10.82 -14.42
CA GLU A 411 -3.96 -11.17 -14.89
C GLU A 411 -2.94 -10.04 -14.73
N ASP A 412 -3.35 -8.82 -14.32
CA ASP A 412 -2.45 -7.69 -14.10
C ASP A 412 -2.51 -7.18 -12.65
N VAL A 413 -1.62 -6.27 -12.30
CA VAL A 413 -1.62 -5.54 -11.03
C VAL A 413 -2.45 -4.27 -11.15
N ASP A 414 -3.04 -3.80 -10.05
CA ASP A 414 -3.73 -2.51 -10.01
C ASP A 414 -2.72 -1.38 -10.15
N THR A 415 -2.71 -0.72 -11.29
CA THR A 415 -1.81 0.40 -11.61
C THR A 415 -2.12 1.69 -10.84
N ASN A 416 -3.22 1.75 -10.08
CA ASN A 416 -3.48 2.84 -9.15
C ASN A 416 -2.76 2.63 -7.81
N ALA A 417 -2.28 1.43 -7.53
CA ALA A 417 -1.46 1.13 -6.37
C ALA A 417 0.00 1.57 -6.60
N GLU A 418 0.85 1.39 -5.58
CA GLU A 418 2.27 1.74 -5.66
C GLU A 418 3.06 0.61 -6.35
N ASP A 419 2.95 0.52 -7.69
CA ASP A 419 3.50 -0.58 -8.49
C ASP A 419 4.92 -0.32 -9.07
N HIS A 420 5.56 0.81 -8.74
CA HIS A 420 6.81 1.26 -9.35
C HIS A 420 7.97 0.28 -9.17
N ALA A 421 8.12 -0.31 -7.97
CA ALA A 421 9.15 -1.33 -7.73
C ALA A 421 8.87 -2.63 -8.49
N TYR A 422 7.59 -3.00 -8.64
CA TYR A 422 7.16 -4.13 -9.46
C TYR A 422 7.50 -3.88 -10.94
N ASP A 423 7.19 -2.71 -11.48
CA ASP A 423 7.47 -2.35 -12.87
C ASP A 423 8.99 -2.30 -13.14
N MET A 424 9.76 -1.76 -12.22
CA MET A 424 11.23 -1.79 -12.26
C MET A 424 11.76 -3.24 -12.30
N LEU A 425 11.26 -4.14 -11.44
CA LEU A 425 11.70 -5.54 -11.42
C LEU A 425 11.32 -6.29 -12.71
N ARG A 426 10.05 -6.22 -13.14
CA ARG A 426 9.61 -6.91 -14.35
C ARG A 426 10.37 -6.44 -15.59
N GLY A 427 10.66 -5.12 -15.70
CA GLY A 427 11.50 -4.56 -16.76
C GLY A 427 12.93 -5.09 -16.67
N GLY A 428 13.50 -5.12 -15.47
CA GLY A 428 14.86 -5.59 -15.21
C GLY A 428 15.10 -7.07 -15.54
N LEU A 429 14.10 -7.91 -15.30
CA LEU A 429 14.15 -9.34 -15.60
C LEU A 429 14.11 -9.65 -17.10
N THR A 430 13.70 -8.71 -17.97
CA THR A 430 13.70 -8.90 -19.42
C THR A 430 15.10 -8.97 -20.01
N LYS A 431 16.14 -8.62 -19.25
CA LYS A 431 17.51 -8.78 -19.70
C LYS A 431 17.84 -10.23 -19.91
N LYS A 432 18.27 -10.58 -21.13
CA LYS A 432 18.77 -11.92 -21.44
C LYS A 432 19.99 -12.24 -20.56
N MET A 433 19.80 -13.22 -19.70
CA MET A 433 20.81 -13.65 -18.75
C MET A 433 21.93 -14.44 -19.45
N PRO A 434 23.18 -14.26 -19.05
CA PRO A 434 24.21 -15.18 -19.45
C PRO A 434 23.92 -16.58 -18.86
N THR A 435 24.10 -17.60 -19.66
CA THR A 435 23.94 -18.98 -19.19
C THR A 435 24.94 -19.29 -18.08
N ARG A 436 24.64 -20.31 -17.25
CA ARG A 436 25.53 -20.79 -16.17
C ARG A 436 26.94 -21.05 -16.70
N ASP A 437 27.06 -21.65 -17.89
CA ASP A 437 28.33 -21.89 -18.56
C ASP A 437 29.05 -20.60 -18.96
N GLN A 438 28.32 -19.57 -19.41
CA GLN A 438 28.93 -18.28 -19.74
C GLN A 438 29.44 -17.56 -18.50
N LEU A 439 28.70 -17.62 -17.38
CA LEU A 439 29.16 -17.07 -16.10
C LEU A 439 30.41 -17.80 -15.60
N ARG A 440 30.40 -19.12 -15.64
CA ARG A 440 31.54 -19.96 -15.27
C ARG A 440 32.79 -19.67 -16.12
N LYS A 441 32.63 -19.55 -17.44
CA LYS A 441 33.72 -19.19 -18.35
C LYS A 441 34.28 -17.80 -18.09
N ARG A 442 33.43 -16.82 -17.71
CA ARG A 442 33.89 -15.49 -17.34
C ARG A 442 34.65 -15.48 -16.02
N ALA A 443 34.17 -16.14 -14.99
CA ALA A 443 34.84 -16.28 -13.70
C ALA A 443 36.22 -16.96 -13.87
N MET A 444 36.26 -18.02 -14.68
CA MET A 444 37.47 -18.76 -14.99
C MET A 444 38.51 -17.90 -15.76
N ARG A 445 38.08 -17.14 -16.81
CA ARG A 445 38.99 -16.23 -17.53
C ARG A 445 39.57 -15.15 -16.62
N ARG A 446 38.76 -14.61 -15.72
CA ARG A 446 39.22 -13.57 -14.79
C ARG A 446 40.21 -14.11 -13.77
N ARG A 447 39.95 -15.30 -13.24
CA ARG A 447 40.89 -15.99 -12.34
C ARG A 447 42.23 -16.26 -13.05
N LEU A 448 42.20 -16.73 -14.29
CA LEU A 448 43.37 -16.92 -15.11
C LEU A 448 44.18 -15.63 -15.27
N MET A 449 43.49 -14.50 -15.51
CA MET A 449 44.16 -13.20 -15.63
C MET A 449 44.77 -12.72 -14.32
N ASN A 450 44.16 -13.02 -13.18
CA ASN A 450 44.60 -12.53 -11.88
C ASN A 450 45.65 -13.45 -11.21
N THR A 451 45.60 -14.76 -11.45
CA THR A 451 46.45 -15.75 -10.77
C THR A 451 47.44 -16.49 -11.70
N GLY A 452 47.23 -16.37 -13.01
CA GLY A 452 48.06 -17.08 -14.02
C GLY A 452 47.77 -18.57 -14.16
N TYR A 453 46.85 -19.15 -13.35
CA TYR A 453 46.52 -20.58 -13.45
C TYR A 453 45.04 -20.86 -13.16
N VAL A 454 44.54 -22.00 -13.65
CA VAL A 454 43.21 -22.56 -13.41
C VAL A 454 43.38 -24.03 -13.02
N THR A 455 42.65 -24.52 -12.06
CA THR A 455 42.73 -25.89 -11.59
C THR A 455 42.13 -26.89 -12.60
N ALA A 456 42.64 -28.15 -12.59
CA ALA A 456 42.15 -29.19 -13.48
C ALA A 456 40.66 -29.51 -13.30
N ASP A 457 40.09 -29.35 -12.08
CA ASP A 457 38.68 -29.59 -11.78
C ASP A 457 37.80 -28.49 -12.35
N GLU A 458 38.27 -27.24 -12.39
CA GLU A 458 37.62 -26.13 -13.03
C GLU A 458 37.56 -26.28 -14.56
N LEU A 459 38.59 -26.91 -15.16
CA LEU A 459 38.66 -27.22 -16.60
C LEU A 459 37.71 -28.36 -16.99
N ARG A 460 37.60 -29.38 -16.15
CA ARG A 460 36.79 -30.58 -16.45
C ARG A 460 35.29 -30.39 -16.33
N GLY A 461 34.81 -29.18 -15.91
CA GLY A 461 33.38 -28.94 -15.85
C GLY A 461 32.65 -29.94 -14.96
N GLY A 462 33.12 -30.09 -13.70
CA GLY A 462 32.59 -31.09 -12.78
C GLY A 462 31.06 -31.14 -12.84
N GLY A 463 30.56 -32.24 -13.30
CA GLY A 463 29.15 -32.56 -13.18
C GLY A 463 28.79 -32.70 -11.71
N PHE A 464 27.73 -32.03 -11.33
CA PHE A 464 26.73 -32.47 -10.34
C PHE A 464 25.46 -31.64 -10.58
#